data_83131ac373d4506a5e2543adc8c6acbf
#
_entry.id   83131ac373d4506a5e2543adc8c6acbf
#
_cell.length_a   1.000
_cell.length_b   1.000
_cell.length_c   1.000
_cell.angle_alpha   90.00
_cell.angle_beta   90.00
_cell.angle_gamma   90.00
#
_symmetry.space_group_name_H-M   'P 1'
#
loop_
_entity.id
_entity.type
_entity.pdbx_description
1 polymer ?
#
loop_
_entity_poly.entity_id
_entity_poly.type
_entity_poly.pdbx_seq_one_letter_code
_entity_poly.pdbx_strand_id
1 'polypeptide(L)'
;PDSSDELSFGADMVASAFAHDDPLSILKALEADGSAEAQSIAVKMQVMAPLSLFVANRLVREGQHLDMRGCMEMEYRLVRNMLTAPDFREGIRAAIIDKDGAPSWQPATLKRVTPEMVDACFAALPDGVPPLW
;
A
#
# COMPACT_ATOMS: atom_id res chain seq x y z
N PRO A 1 6.85 -10.61 -33.71
CA PRO A 1 6.08 -9.61 -33.00
C PRO A 1 6.86 -9.27 -31.76
N ASP A 2 7.36 -8.03 -31.75
CA ASP A 2 8.23 -7.50 -30.74
C ASP A 2 7.37 -7.14 -29.51
N SER A 3 7.55 -7.87 -28.42
CA SER A 3 6.82 -7.66 -27.16
C SER A 3 7.51 -6.63 -26.25
N SER A 4 8.31 -5.73 -26.84
CA SER A 4 9.06 -4.70 -26.09
C SER A 4 8.31 -3.38 -25.87
N ASP A 5 7.10 -3.23 -26.42
CA ASP A 5 6.40 -1.93 -26.42
C ASP A 5 5.27 -1.77 -25.39
N GLU A 6 4.98 -2.76 -24.55
CA GLU A 6 3.83 -2.68 -23.66
C GLU A 6 4.14 -2.23 -22.22
N LEU A 7 5.36 -1.89 -21.88
CA LEU A 7 5.73 -1.36 -20.57
C LEU A 7 6.47 -0.01 -20.63
N SER A 8 6.15 0.82 -21.60
CA SER A 8 6.64 2.20 -21.64
C SER A 8 5.77 3.16 -20.80
N PHE A 9 5.28 2.71 -19.66
CA PHE A 9 4.98 3.65 -18.59
C PHE A 9 6.31 4.23 -18.18
N GLY A 10 6.55 5.53 -18.40
CA GLY A 10 7.70 6.26 -17.91
C GLY A 10 8.57 5.49 -16.89
N ALA A 11 9.23 4.40 -17.34
CA ALA A 11 9.95 3.50 -16.43
C ALA A 11 10.94 4.27 -15.57
N ASP A 12 11.55 5.32 -16.15
CA ASP A 12 12.47 6.20 -15.44
C ASP A 12 11.73 7.04 -14.38
N MET A 13 10.53 7.54 -14.68
CA MET A 13 9.70 8.27 -13.72
C MET A 13 9.29 7.38 -12.56
N VAL A 14 8.82 6.15 -12.85
CA VAL A 14 8.45 5.18 -11.81
C VAL A 14 9.67 4.82 -10.97
N ALA A 15 10.81 4.49 -11.60
CA ALA A 15 12.04 4.16 -10.90
C ALA A 15 12.51 5.30 -9.99
N SER A 16 12.43 6.56 -10.48
CA SER A 16 12.81 7.73 -9.70
C SER A 16 11.85 8.01 -8.54
N ALA A 17 10.55 8.04 -8.80
CA ALA A 17 9.56 8.38 -7.78
C ALA A 17 9.46 7.30 -6.68
N PHE A 18 9.46 6.03 -7.06
CA PHE A 18 9.35 4.91 -6.13
C PHE A 18 10.68 4.46 -5.50
N ALA A 19 11.80 5.12 -5.82
CA ALA A 19 13.04 4.98 -5.06
C ALA A 19 12.97 5.57 -3.65
N HIS A 20 12.02 6.48 -3.39
CA HIS A 20 11.84 7.08 -2.07
C HIS A 20 11.30 6.07 -1.05
N ASP A 21 11.70 6.24 0.22
CA ASP A 21 11.45 5.25 1.27
C ASP A 21 10.02 5.23 1.80
N ASP A 22 9.25 6.29 1.63
CA ASP A 22 7.91 6.41 2.18
C ASP A 22 6.90 6.99 1.17
N PRO A 23 5.59 6.63 1.31
CA PRO A 23 4.54 7.07 0.39
C PRO A 23 4.36 8.60 0.30
N LEU A 24 4.69 9.35 1.34
CA LEU A 24 4.59 10.80 1.30
C LEU A 24 5.66 11.42 0.40
N SER A 25 6.88 10.89 0.47
CA SER A 25 7.98 11.29 -0.41
C SER A 25 7.76 10.84 -1.85
N ILE A 26 7.20 9.64 -2.05
CA ILE A 26 6.78 9.14 -3.37
C ILE A 26 5.75 10.09 -3.99
N LEU A 27 4.70 10.44 -3.24
CA LEU A 27 3.66 11.36 -3.72
C LEU A 27 4.25 12.72 -4.13
N LYS A 28 5.13 13.29 -3.32
CA LYS A 28 5.81 14.56 -3.65
C LYS A 28 6.66 14.46 -4.91
N ALA A 29 7.36 13.36 -5.11
CA ALA A 29 8.17 13.13 -6.30
C ALA A 29 7.30 13.03 -7.56
N LEU A 30 6.16 12.33 -7.49
CA LEU A 30 5.19 12.25 -8.58
C LEU A 30 4.57 13.62 -8.92
N GLU A 31 4.22 14.41 -7.89
CA GLU A 31 3.70 15.76 -8.07
C GLU A 31 4.75 16.71 -8.71
N ALA A 32 6.03 16.53 -8.34
CA ALA A 32 7.14 17.34 -8.88
C ALA A 32 7.52 16.96 -10.32
N ASP A 33 7.35 15.70 -10.71
CA ASP A 33 7.60 15.24 -12.09
C ASP A 33 6.65 15.92 -13.08
N GLY A 34 5.38 16.03 -12.73
CA GLY A 34 4.38 16.79 -13.49
C GLY A 34 3.94 16.17 -14.81
N SER A 35 4.47 15.02 -15.21
CA SER A 35 3.95 14.27 -16.38
C SER A 35 2.51 13.81 -16.16
N ALA A 36 1.78 13.56 -17.24
CA ALA A 36 0.40 13.10 -17.16
C ALA A 36 0.29 11.75 -16.42
N GLU A 37 1.26 10.88 -16.63
CA GLU A 37 1.37 9.57 -15.98
C GLU A 37 1.62 9.74 -14.48
N ALA A 38 2.59 10.56 -14.08
CA ALA A 38 2.89 10.82 -12.67
C ALA A 38 1.70 11.46 -11.95
N GLN A 39 1.04 12.41 -12.57
CA GLN A 39 -0.16 13.04 -12.02
C GLN A 39 -1.31 12.03 -11.86
N SER A 40 -1.51 11.14 -12.85
CA SER A 40 -2.52 10.07 -12.74
C SER A 40 -2.27 9.14 -11.56
N ILE A 41 -1.01 8.78 -11.31
CA ILE A 41 -0.63 7.95 -10.16
C ILE A 41 -0.83 8.73 -8.85
N ALA A 42 -0.39 9.99 -8.79
CA ALA A 42 -0.55 10.84 -7.61
C ALA A 42 -2.02 10.98 -7.19
N VAL A 43 -2.92 11.23 -8.14
CA VAL A 43 -4.37 11.32 -7.89
C VAL A 43 -4.91 10.00 -7.34
N LYS A 44 -4.51 8.86 -7.91
CA LYS A 44 -4.92 7.54 -7.39
C LYS A 44 -4.42 7.31 -5.97
N MET A 45 -3.17 7.66 -5.66
CA MET A 45 -2.62 7.53 -4.31
C MET A 45 -3.40 8.37 -3.29
N GLN A 46 -3.87 9.56 -3.66
CA GLN A 46 -4.58 10.46 -2.75
C GLN A 46 -5.96 9.96 -2.33
N VAL A 47 -6.58 9.06 -3.10
CA VAL A 47 -7.90 8.48 -2.78
C VAL A 47 -7.82 7.11 -2.09
N MET A 48 -6.65 6.50 -2.08
CA MET A 48 -6.42 5.22 -1.40
C MET A 48 -6.31 5.40 0.13
N ALA A 49 -6.56 4.32 0.87
CA ALA A 49 -6.36 4.29 2.32
C ALA A 49 -4.91 4.64 2.68
N PRO A 50 -4.66 5.74 3.42
CA PRO A 50 -3.29 6.19 3.71
C PRO A 50 -2.44 5.13 4.41
N LEU A 51 -3.00 4.43 5.41
CA LEU A 51 -2.29 3.36 6.11
C LEU A 51 -1.92 2.22 5.15
N SER A 52 -2.81 1.84 4.23
CA SER A 52 -2.57 0.78 3.26
C SER A 52 -1.41 1.10 2.31
N LEU A 53 -1.21 2.36 1.95
CA LEU A 53 -0.06 2.77 1.13
C LEU A 53 1.27 2.55 1.86
N PHE A 54 1.35 2.91 3.14
CA PHE A 54 2.55 2.65 3.97
C PHE A 54 2.80 1.16 4.16
N VAL A 55 1.74 0.40 4.42
CA VAL A 55 1.82 -1.06 4.57
C VAL A 55 2.30 -1.72 3.28
N ALA A 56 1.74 -1.36 2.13
CA ALA A 56 2.15 -1.90 0.83
C ALA A 56 3.61 -1.56 0.50
N ASN A 57 4.02 -0.32 0.75
CA ASN A 57 5.42 0.10 0.54
C ASN A 57 6.39 -0.73 1.40
N ARG A 58 6.09 -0.91 2.68
CA ARG A 58 6.90 -1.72 3.59
C ARG A 58 6.91 -3.20 3.19
N LEU A 59 5.75 -3.75 2.83
CA LEU A 59 5.61 -5.14 2.39
C LEU A 59 6.55 -5.46 1.23
N VAL A 60 6.56 -4.61 0.20
CA VAL A 60 7.41 -4.79 -0.98
C VAL A 60 8.90 -4.69 -0.59
N ARG A 61 9.27 -3.72 0.25
CA ARG A 61 10.66 -3.53 0.67
C ARG A 61 11.19 -4.66 1.55
N GLU A 62 10.41 -5.12 2.51
CA GLU A 62 10.81 -6.25 3.36
C GLU A 62 10.82 -7.56 2.56
N GLY A 63 9.87 -7.77 1.65
CA GLY A 63 9.78 -8.96 0.81
C GLY A 63 11.01 -9.21 -0.06
N GLN A 64 11.73 -8.15 -0.47
CA GLN A 64 12.96 -8.28 -1.25
C GLN A 64 14.07 -9.05 -0.50
N HIS A 65 14.01 -9.11 0.82
CA HIS A 65 15.02 -9.72 1.68
C HIS A 65 14.59 -11.08 2.25
N LEU A 66 13.39 -11.55 1.88
CA LEU A 66 12.80 -12.79 2.37
C LEU A 66 12.77 -13.84 1.24
N ASP A 67 12.80 -15.10 1.63
CA ASP A 67 12.45 -16.20 0.74
C ASP A 67 10.90 -16.28 0.59
N MET A 68 10.44 -17.18 -0.29
CA MET A 68 9.00 -17.37 -0.53
C MET A 68 8.23 -17.68 0.76
N ARG A 69 8.78 -18.52 1.62
CA ARG A 69 8.14 -18.88 2.87
C ARG A 69 8.01 -17.67 3.81
N GLY A 70 9.10 -16.91 3.96
CA GLY A 70 9.10 -15.68 4.75
C GLY A 70 8.11 -14.63 4.25
N CYS A 71 8.01 -14.47 2.93
CA CYS A 71 6.99 -13.59 2.32
C CYS A 71 5.58 -14.05 2.68
N MET A 72 5.26 -15.33 2.51
CA MET A 72 3.94 -15.88 2.80
C MET A 72 3.58 -15.75 4.30
N GLU A 73 4.52 -15.99 5.20
CA GLU A 73 4.31 -15.82 6.64
C GLU A 73 4.09 -14.33 7.01
N MET A 74 4.83 -13.42 6.40
CA MET A 74 4.64 -11.97 6.58
C MET A 74 3.26 -11.54 6.08
N GLU A 75 2.88 -11.92 4.85
CA GLU A 75 1.58 -11.60 4.27
C GLU A 75 0.42 -12.19 5.08
N TYR A 76 0.56 -13.42 5.58
CA TYR A 76 -0.46 -14.04 6.42
C TYR A 76 -0.71 -13.23 7.70
N ARG A 77 0.36 -12.82 8.41
CA ARG A 77 0.24 -11.95 9.59
C ARG A 77 -0.43 -10.62 9.23
N LEU A 78 0.03 -10.00 8.15
CA LEU A 78 -0.50 -8.74 7.68
C LEU A 78 -1.99 -8.81 7.38
N VAL A 79 -2.43 -9.80 6.60
CA VAL A 79 -3.84 -9.99 6.27
C VAL A 79 -4.67 -10.18 7.54
N ARG A 80 -4.22 -11.02 8.47
CA ARG A 80 -4.93 -11.27 9.74
C ARG A 80 -5.11 -10.00 10.55
N ASN A 81 -4.07 -9.17 10.65
CA ASN A 81 -4.13 -7.91 11.38
C ASN A 81 -5.01 -6.87 10.66
N MET A 82 -4.89 -6.75 9.36
CA MET A 82 -5.66 -5.77 8.58
C MET A 82 -7.15 -6.09 8.47
N LEU A 83 -7.54 -7.37 8.47
CA LEU A 83 -8.96 -7.77 8.47
C LEU A 83 -9.74 -7.21 9.68
N THR A 84 -9.07 -6.91 10.78
CA THR A 84 -9.67 -6.31 11.97
C THR A 84 -9.59 -4.79 12.00
N ALA A 85 -8.83 -4.19 11.06
CA ALA A 85 -8.67 -2.74 10.98
C ALA A 85 -9.95 -2.04 10.49
N PRO A 86 -10.23 -0.81 10.96
CA PRO A 86 -11.41 -0.04 10.54
C PRO A 86 -11.51 0.14 9.04
N ASP A 87 -10.40 0.43 8.37
CA ASP A 87 -10.33 0.72 6.94
C ASP A 87 -10.76 -0.46 6.06
N PHE A 88 -10.55 -1.70 6.52
CA PHE A 88 -11.02 -2.88 5.78
C PHE A 88 -12.55 -2.89 5.67
N ARG A 89 -13.25 -2.65 6.78
CA ARG A 89 -14.73 -2.58 6.80
C ARG A 89 -15.24 -1.39 6.02
N GLU A 90 -14.58 -0.24 6.16
CA GLU A 90 -14.94 0.98 5.45
C GLU A 90 -14.79 0.83 3.94
N GLY A 91 -13.70 0.22 3.48
CA GLY A 91 -13.50 -0.07 2.06
C GLY A 91 -14.60 -0.97 1.48
N ILE A 92 -15.01 -2.01 2.22
CA ILE A 92 -16.12 -2.88 1.84
C ILE A 92 -17.44 -2.11 1.81
N ARG A 93 -17.72 -1.28 2.84
CA ARG A 93 -18.91 -0.45 2.87
C ARG A 93 -18.99 0.45 1.63
N ALA A 94 -17.95 1.22 1.38
CA ALA A 94 -17.95 2.21 0.31
C ALA A 94 -17.99 1.59 -1.10
N ALA A 95 -17.33 0.44 -1.29
CA ALA A 95 -17.22 -0.19 -2.61
C ALA A 95 -18.35 -1.19 -2.93
N ILE A 96 -18.87 -1.88 -1.93
CA ILE A 96 -19.74 -3.06 -2.14
C ILE A 96 -21.12 -2.86 -1.55
N ILE A 97 -21.23 -2.34 -0.31
CA ILE A 97 -22.51 -2.24 0.40
C ILE A 97 -23.25 -0.99 -0.04
N ASP A 98 -22.72 0.19 0.28
CA ASP A 98 -23.35 1.48 -0.02
C ASP A 98 -23.08 1.93 -1.46
N LYS A 99 -21.95 1.50 -2.03
CA LYS A 99 -21.48 1.81 -3.39
C LYS A 99 -21.40 3.32 -3.66
N ASP A 100 -21.11 4.10 -2.61
CA ASP A 100 -20.97 5.54 -2.69
C ASP A 100 -19.59 5.97 -3.22
N GLY A 101 -18.61 5.07 -3.21
CA GLY A 101 -17.23 5.35 -3.65
C GLY A 101 -16.53 6.42 -2.81
N ALA A 102 -17.05 6.72 -1.61
CA ALA A 102 -16.58 7.78 -0.73
C ALA A 102 -16.14 7.22 0.64
N PRO A 103 -15.05 6.46 0.71
CA PRO A 103 -14.57 5.90 1.96
C PRO A 103 -14.02 6.97 2.90
N SER A 104 -14.29 6.81 4.19
CA SER A 104 -13.77 7.64 5.29
C SER A 104 -12.59 6.93 5.96
N TRP A 105 -11.39 7.04 5.38
CA TRP A 105 -10.20 6.37 5.87
C TRP A 105 -9.73 6.86 7.24
N GLN A 106 -9.16 5.95 8.04
CA GLN A 106 -8.55 6.23 9.34
C GLN A 106 -7.14 5.63 9.45
N PRO A 107 -6.10 6.45 9.41
CA PRO A 107 -6.08 7.93 9.36
C PRO A 107 -6.50 8.50 8.00
N ALA A 108 -7.08 9.68 7.99
CA ALA A 108 -7.64 10.31 6.78
C ALA A 108 -6.58 10.84 5.80
N THR A 109 -5.32 10.97 6.20
CA THR A 109 -4.24 11.52 5.35
C THR A 109 -2.92 10.81 5.60
N LEU A 110 -2.04 10.80 4.58
CA LEU A 110 -0.69 10.24 4.69
C LEU A 110 0.12 10.83 5.85
N LYS A 111 -0.03 12.14 6.12
CA LYS A 111 0.70 12.83 7.20
C LYS A 111 0.29 12.38 8.60
N ARG A 112 -0.85 11.71 8.75
CA ARG A 112 -1.34 11.20 10.03
C ARG A 112 -1.00 9.75 10.29
N VAL A 113 -0.40 9.07 9.31
CA VAL A 113 0.10 7.71 9.51
C VAL A 113 1.36 7.79 10.36
N THR A 114 1.38 7.02 11.46
CA THR A 114 2.56 6.92 12.33
C THR A 114 3.26 5.58 12.15
N PRO A 115 4.56 5.49 12.48
CA PRO A 115 5.29 4.23 12.45
C PRO A 115 4.60 3.13 13.26
N GLU A 116 4.06 3.47 14.43
CA GLU A 116 3.39 2.51 15.32
C GLU A 116 2.12 1.92 14.68
N MET A 117 1.39 2.70 13.88
CA MET A 117 0.22 2.20 13.13
C MET A 117 0.66 1.16 12.09
N VAL A 118 1.76 1.42 11.41
CA VAL A 118 2.32 0.47 10.43
C VAL A 118 2.84 -0.78 11.12
N ASP A 119 3.60 -0.61 12.21
CA ASP A 119 4.16 -1.72 13.01
C ASP A 119 3.05 -2.66 13.52
N ALA A 120 1.93 -2.09 13.95
CA ALA A 120 0.78 -2.88 14.39
C ALA A 120 0.24 -3.81 13.30
N CYS A 121 0.29 -3.40 12.02
CA CYS A 121 -0.13 -4.26 10.91
C CYS A 121 0.80 -5.46 10.70
N PHE A 122 2.08 -5.34 11.03
CA PHE A 122 3.09 -6.40 10.90
C PHE A 122 3.35 -7.16 12.23
N ALA A 123 2.64 -6.81 13.30
CA ALA A 123 2.82 -7.43 14.60
C ALA A 123 2.57 -8.94 14.57
N ALA A 124 3.19 -9.65 15.50
CA ALA A 124 2.93 -11.07 15.71
C ALA A 124 1.44 -11.31 15.99
N LEU A 125 0.93 -12.42 15.50
CA LEU A 125 -0.46 -12.79 15.75
C LEU A 125 -0.63 -13.22 17.21
N PRO A 126 -1.83 -12.99 17.80
CA PRO A 126 -2.13 -13.44 19.14
C PRO A 126 -2.01 -14.97 19.30
N ASP A 127 -1.77 -15.40 20.51
CA ASP A 127 -1.77 -16.83 20.85
C ASP A 127 -3.10 -17.49 20.44
N GLY A 128 -3.01 -18.70 19.92
CA GLY A 128 -4.18 -19.46 19.45
C GLY A 128 -4.56 -19.23 17.99
N VAL A 129 -3.94 -18.30 17.30
CA VAL A 129 -4.08 -18.20 15.84
C VAL A 129 -3.24 -19.31 15.19
N PRO A 130 -3.84 -20.20 14.37
CA PRO A 130 -3.09 -21.27 13.74
C PRO A 130 -2.00 -20.71 12.82
N PRO A 131 -0.82 -21.36 12.74
CA PRO A 131 0.21 -20.99 11.80
C PRO A 131 -0.27 -21.23 10.37
N LEU A 132 0.43 -20.63 9.40
CA LEU A 132 0.11 -20.81 7.99
C LEU A 132 0.41 -22.25 7.51
N TRP A 133 1.41 -22.90 8.12
CA TRP A 133 1.79 -24.31 7.96
C TRP A 133 2.30 -24.95 9.24
#